data_da2c6dce6e03664c1e5b7547ac3d7643
#
_entry.id   da2c6dce6e03664c1e5b7547ac3d7643
#
_cell.length_a   1.000
_cell.length_b   1.000
_cell.length_c   1.000
_cell.angle_alpha   90.00
_cell.angle_beta   90.00
_cell.angle_gamma   90.00
#
_symmetry.space_group_name_H-M   'P 1'
#
loop_
_entity.id
_entity.type
_entity.pdbx_description
1 polymer ?
#
loop_
_entity_poly.entity_id
_entity_poly.type
_entity_poly.pdbx_seq_one_letter_code
_entity_poly.pdbx_strand_id
1 'polypeptide(L)'
;MKLNKLIYGVLTIFAFSSCADQMEYSEYNPYDAGYVKRTFYDVGGLVSNIYQSLDSDFGNYSGAILGSATDESQYSYTGNAIETFYNGAWSPVNAQSSMWTSCYKAIANCNNYLEEFTGLTFSEYEQISDYEAEMYRYNNYQYEVRFLRAYFYFNLVRQYGDVPFTDHVLSTSEVNTLTRKPAQEVFDWIIKECDEIKDLIIPDYNNLGALVPSGESAETGRANKRTVLALKARTALYAASPLFNSHQEGSQGYKELWYRAAKANKELIETCEDAGMRLIDDYENLWDAKSYSIAIDELIFGCRAIRATNSFEKYNFPVGLENCRGGNCPTQTLVDAYELKDGGERPDKKADYDKNKPYYEGRDPRFEKTIAKNGDTKWPNWNETALETYQGGANAEPLSGGTPTGYYLKKYCQTSINTTTAKPTTDNHTWIIYRLGEFYLNYAEALFKYLGTAYATNNEFPIPANEMVSKTRRRTKVNMPKFPAGLDNKLWWEKYQNERMVELAFEGHRFWDVRRWKEGDKHFSSIDAMKIYKSGDSYSYRRVTVNRQWDDKMYFFPIPQSEKAKNPNLTQNPGW
;
A
#
# COMPACT_ATOMS: atom_id res chain seq x y z
N MET A 1 79.84 30.02 12.43
CA MET A 1 78.73 29.63 11.50
C MET A 1 78.21 28.19 11.71
N LYS A 2 78.61 27.49 12.76
CA LYS A 2 78.15 26.10 13.05
C LYS A 2 77.26 25.97 14.26
N LEU A 3 77.11 26.99 15.10
CA LEU A 3 76.23 26.95 16.28
C LEU A 3 74.79 27.32 15.97
N ASN A 4 74.53 28.21 15.00
CA ASN A 4 73.18 28.65 14.64
C ASN A 4 72.42 27.59 13.85
N LYS A 5 73.03 26.64 13.20
CA LYS A 5 72.32 25.55 12.50
C LYS A 5 71.86 24.44 13.44
N LEU A 6 72.43 24.31 14.63
CA LEU A 6 72.03 23.33 15.64
C LEU A 6 70.76 23.84 16.40
N ILE A 7 70.64 25.16 16.61
CA ILE A 7 69.52 25.78 17.30
C ILE A 7 68.25 25.75 16.44
N TYR A 8 68.40 25.90 15.12
CA TYR A 8 67.24 25.77 14.21
C TYR A 8 66.79 24.31 14.04
N GLY A 9 67.68 23.35 14.13
CA GLY A 9 67.33 21.92 14.07
C GLY A 9 66.57 21.43 15.32
N VAL A 10 66.90 21.95 16.50
CA VAL A 10 66.23 21.59 17.76
C VAL A 10 64.89 22.31 17.92
N LEU A 11 64.79 23.54 17.45
CA LEU A 11 63.46 24.26 17.45
C LEU A 11 62.44 23.68 16.46
N THR A 12 62.88 23.05 15.35
CA THR A 12 61.96 22.40 14.40
C THR A 12 61.48 21.05 14.89
N ILE A 13 62.22 20.35 15.77
CA ILE A 13 61.76 19.07 16.33
C ILE A 13 60.76 19.26 17.47
N PHE A 14 60.81 20.37 18.20
CA PHE A 14 59.79 20.69 19.24
C PHE A 14 58.49 21.26 18.67
N ALA A 15 58.41 21.68 17.41
CA ALA A 15 57.19 22.20 16.79
C ALA A 15 56.29 21.11 16.22
N PHE A 16 56.73 19.85 16.12
CA PHE A 16 55.95 18.73 15.61
C PHE A 16 55.42 17.77 16.67
N SER A 17 55.76 17.95 17.94
CA SER A 17 55.27 17.08 19.01
C SER A 17 54.08 17.63 19.79
N SER A 18 53.54 18.81 19.41
CA SER A 18 52.46 19.48 20.16
C SER A 18 51.08 19.44 19.52
N CYS A 19 50.89 18.74 18.40
CA CYS A 19 49.58 18.71 17.73
C CYS A 19 48.96 17.32 17.60
N ALA A 20 49.59 16.26 18.14
CA ALA A 20 49.03 14.90 18.04
C ALA A 20 47.95 14.65 19.12
N ASP A 21 48.10 15.23 20.31
CA ASP A 21 47.17 15.00 21.42
C ASP A 21 45.90 15.90 21.38
N GLN A 22 45.81 16.87 20.46
CA GLN A 22 44.63 17.72 20.26
C GLN A 22 43.79 17.34 19.03
N MET A 23 44.15 16.26 18.33
CA MET A 23 43.37 15.73 17.20
C MET A 23 42.63 14.43 17.55
N GLU A 24 42.49 14.05 18.79
CA GLU A 24 41.43 13.16 19.22
C GLU A 24 40.12 13.95 19.21
N TYR A 25 39.52 14.08 18.02
CA TYR A 25 38.12 14.48 17.88
C TYR A 25 37.30 13.33 18.48
N SER A 26 37.02 13.41 19.79
CA SER A 26 35.95 12.61 20.35
C SER A 26 34.68 13.16 19.73
N GLU A 27 34.09 12.42 18.80
CA GLU A 27 32.76 12.67 18.34
C GLU A 27 31.83 12.62 19.57
N TYR A 28 31.59 13.78 20.18
CA TYR A 28 30.62 13.89 21.23
C TYR A 28 29.24 13.78 20.55
N ASN A 29 28.75 12.55 20.41
CA ASN A 29 27.37 12.31 20.06
C ASN A 29 26.54 12.34 21.37
N PRO A 30 25.86 13.46 21.68
CA PRO A 30 25.06 13.57 22.91
C PRO A 30 23.85 12.64 22.92
N TYR A 31 23.54 11.99 21.79
CA TYR A 31 22.38 11.11 21.61
C TYR A 31 22.80 9.65 21.40
N ASP A 32 23.66 9.14 22.26
CA ASP A 32 23.99 7.71 22.29
C ASP A 32 22.80 6.87 22.83
N ALA A 33 22.92 5.55 22.74
CA ALA A 33 21.89 4.64 23.25
C ALA A 33 21.61 4.84 24.74
N GLY A 34 22.63 5.22 25.54
CA GLY A 34 22.48 5.52 26.96
C GLY A 34 21.62 6.75 27.21
N TYR A 35 21.74 7.77 26.38
CA TYR A 35 20.88 8.95 26.44
C TYR A 35 19.42 8.60 26.13
N VAL A 36 19.19 7.89 25.02
CA VAL A 36 17.83 7.51 24.59
C VAL A 36 17.11 6.65 25.63
N LYS A 37 17.84 5.79 26.35
CA LYS A 37 17.28 4.90 27.39
C LYS A 37 16.81 5.65 28.65
N ARG A 38 16.98 6.98 28.76
CA ARG A 38 16.65 7.76 29.95
C ARG A 38 15.16 8.14 30.05
N THR A 39 14.48 8.31 28.90
CA THR A 39 13.11 8.80 28.90
C THR A 39 12.18 7.98 28.01
N PHE A 40 10.90 7.89 28.41
CA PHE A 40 9.84 7.30 27.59
C PHE A 40 9.75 7.97 26.21
N TYR A 41 9.92 9.29 26.18
CA TYR A 41 9.75 10.11 24.97
C TYR A 41 10.80 9.77 23.92
N ASP A 42 12.06 9.66 24.33
CA ASP A 42 13.16 9.33 23.42
C ASP A 42 13.00 7.91 22.86
N VAL A 43 12.64 6.95 23.71
CA VAL A 43 12.35 5.57 23.27
C VAL A 43 11.11 5.52 22.38
N GLY A 44 10.05 6.26 22.69
CA GLY A 44 8.86 6.41 21.84
C GLY A 44 9.18 7.05 20.50
N GLY A 45 10.16 7.97 20.46
CA GLY A 45 10.69 8.57 19.24
C GLY A 45 11.31 7.54 18.27
N LEU A 46 12.02 6.52 18.79
CA LEU A 46 12.53 5.43 17.96
C LEU A 46 11.40 4.63 17.29
N VAL A 47 10.35 4.31 18.04
CA VAL A 47 9.18 3.61 17.47
C VAL A 47 8.51 4.47 16.39
N SER A 48 8.34 5.78 16.65
CA SER A 48 7.80 6.72 15.67
C SER A 48 8.64 6.77 14.39
N ASN A 49 9.97 6.70 14.48
CA ASN A 49 10.87 6.62 13.32
C ASN A 49 10.67 5.31 12.54
N ILE A 50 10.38 4.19 13.19
CA ILE A 50 10.07 2.94 12.49
C ILE A 50 8.75 3.08 11.73
N TYR A 51 7.71 3.71 12.30
CA TYR A 51 6.45 4.02 11.60
C TYR A 51 6.64 4.88 10.35
N GLN A 52 7.62 5.79 10.33
CA GLN A 52 7.94 6.59 9.13
C GLN A 52 8.42 5.76 7.93
N SER A 53 8.78 4.50 8.17
CA SER A 53 9.15 3.55 7.11
C SER A 53 7.93 2.86 6.47
N LEU A 54 6.71 3.14 6.93
CA LEU A 54 5.49 2.65 6.28
C LEU A 54 5.38 3.23 4.87
N ASP A 55 5.00 2.39 3.92
CA ASP A 55 4.85 2.79 2.53
C ASP A 55 3.49 3.44 2.28
N SER A 56 3.51 4.49 1.45
CA SER A 56 2.31 5.11 0.89
C SER A 56 2.56 5.40 -0.58
N ASP A 57 1.59 5.09 -1.45
CA ASP A 57 1.79 5.30 -2.90
C ASP A 57 1.11 6.61 -3.38
N PHE A 58 1.53 7.73 -2.82
CA PHE A 58 1.15 9.05 -3.33
C PHE A 58 2.11 9.58 -4.41
N GLY A 59 2.47 8.73 -5.38
CA GLY A 59 3.30 9.11 -6.52
C GLY A 59 4.76 8.67 -6.39
N ASN A 60 5.02 7.49 -5.86
CA ASN A 60 6.35 6.93 -5.61
C ASN A 60 7.22 6.79 -6.87
N TYR A 61 6.61 6.74 -8.05
CA TYR A 61 7.30 6.64 -9.34
C TYR A 61 7.31 7.99 -10.08
N SER A 62 7.88 9.03 -9.46
CA SER A 62 7.94 10.39 -10.02
C SER A 62 6.56 10.96 -10.38
N GLY A 63 5.60 10.81 -9.46
CA GLY A 63 4.22 11.23 -9.60
C GLY A 63 3.26 10.14 -10.04
N ALA A 64 3.77 9.05 -10.64
CA ALA A 64 2.94 7.89 -10.94
C ALA A 64 2.76 7.01 -9.70
N ILE A 65 1.57 6.42 -9.59
CA ILE A 65 1.24 5.38 -8.60
C ILE A 65 1.34 4.00 -9.23
N LEU A 66 1.45 2.96 -8.41
CA LEU A 66 1.59 1.57 -8.85
C LEU A 66 0.42 1.09 -9.73
N GLY A 67 -0.78 1.66 -9.54
CA GLY A 67 -1.93 1.44 -10.41
C GLY A 67 -1.66 1.70 -11.88
N SER A 68 -0.75 2.63 -12.22
CA SER A 68 -0.35 2.92 -13.61
C SER A 68 0.54 1.84 -14.24
N ALA A 69 1.02 0.87 -13.46
CA ALA A 69 1.67 -0.35 -13.98
C ALA A 69 0.68 -1.50 -14.20
N THR A 70 -0.64 -1.25 -14.06
CA THR A 70 -1.69 -2.27 -14.16
C THR A 70 -2.71 -1.88 -15.24
N ASP A 71 -3.75 -2.68 -15.38
CA ASP A 71 -4.90 -2.38 -16.21
C ASP A 71 -5.85 -1.31 -15.60
N GLU A 72 -5.54 -0.76 -14.41
CA GLU A 72 -6.31 0.33 -13.81
C GLU A 72 -6.03 1.68 -14.45
N SER A 73 -4.75 2.00 -14.76
CA SER A 73 -4.40 3.32 -15.31
C SER A 73 -3.18 3.31 -16.23
N GLN A 74 -3.00 4.45 -16.91
CA GLN A 74 -1.84 4.82 -17.70
C GLN A 74 -1.33 6.17 -17.20
N TYR A 75 -0.03 6.30 -16.96
CA TYR A 75 0.53 7.60 -16.64
C TYR A 75 0.62 8.49 -17.88
N SER A 76 0.28 9.77 -17.76
CA SER A 76 0.14 10.67 -18.91
C SER A 76 1.46 11.10 -19.54
N TYR A 77 2.57 11.05 -18.80
CA TYR A 77 3.89 11.41 -19.31
C TYR A 77 4.68 10.17 -19.72
N THR A 78 5.20 10.17 -20.94
CA THR A 78 6.11 9.14 -21.44
C THR A 78 7.51 9.26 -20.82
N GLY A 79 8.23 8.14 -20.70
CA GLY A 79 9.56 8.10 -20.09
C GLY A 79 9.55 8.12 -18.57
N ASN A 80 8.39 7.97 -17.94
CA ASN A 80 8.27 7.83 -16.49
C ASN A 80 8.80 6.46 -16.03
N ALA A 81 9.36 6.41 -14.81
CA ALA A 81 9.88 5.19 -14.20
C ALA A 81 8.86 4.05 -14.13
N ILE A 82 7.56 4.35 -14.03
CA ILE A 82 6.48 3.36 -13.99
C ILE A 82 6.41 2.50 -15.27
N GLU A 83 6.82 3.05 -16.41
CA GLU A 83 6.82 2.32 -17.70
C GLU A 83 7.76 1.12 -17.70
N THR A 84 8.78 1.12 -16.84
CA THR A 84 9.72 0.01 -16.69
C THR A 84 9.00 -1.32 -16.43
N PHE A 85 7.85 -1.30 -15.76
CA PHE A 85 7.06 -2.50 -15.48
C PHE A 85 6.39 -3.12 -16.71
N TYR A 86 6.35 -2.41 -17.86
CA TYR A 86 5.63 -2.89 -19.03
C TYR A 86 6.26 -2.52 -20.39
N ASN A 87 7.48 -1.94 -20.41
CA ASN A 87 8.20 -1.58 -21.62
C ASN A 87 9.41 -2.48 -21.94
N GLY A 88 9.65 -3.54 -21.14
CA GLY A 88 10.77 -4.45 -21.29
C GLY A 88 12.10 -3.97 -20.69
N ALA A 89 12.16 -2.78 -20.11
CA ALA A 89 13.40 -2.24 -19.51
C ALA A 89 13.65 -2.74 -18.06
N TRP A 90 12.73 -3.49 -17.47
CA TRP A 90 12.88 -4.00 -16.12
C TRP A 90 13.95 -5.09 -16.04
N SER A 91 14.93 -4.90 -15.16
CA SER A 91 16.07 -5.80 -15.04
C SER A 91 16.74 -5.67 -13.65
N PRO A 92 17.65 -6.58 -13.27
CA PRO A 92 18.40 -6.47 -12.00
C PRO A 92 19.22 -5.20 -11.84
N VAL A 93 19.68 -4.58 -12.95
CA VAL A 93 20.42 -3.31 -12.94
C VAL A 93 19.49 -2.10 -13.01
N ASN A 94 18.23 -2.29 -13.41
CA ASN A 94 17.16 -1.31 -13.43
C ASN A 94 15.96 -1.85 -12.61
N ALA A 95 16.25 -2.28 -11.39
CA ALA A 95 15.29 -2.86 -10.47
C ALA A 95 14.42 -1.74 -9.87
N GLN A 96 13.30 -1.44 -10.51
CA GLN A 96 12.35 -0.48 -9.99
C GLN A 96 11.80 -0.94 -8.63
N SER A 97 11.49 0.03 -7.74
CA SER A 97 11.04 -0.19 -6.38
C SER A 97 12.17 -0.53 -5.39
N SER A 98 12.46 0.40 -4.54
CA SER A 98 13.51 0.30 -3.51
C SER A 98 13.03 -0.34 -2.20
N MET A 99 11.91 -1.09 -2.18
CA MET A 99 11.43 -1.70 -0.94
C MET A 99 12.44 -2.67 -0.32
N TRP A 100 13.37 -3.22 -1.10
CA TRP A 100 14.49 -3.98 -0.55
C TRP A 100 15.25 -3.19 0.52
N THR A 101 15.81 -2.05 0.14
CA THR A 101 16.62 -1.23 1.06
C THR A 101 15.81 -0.65 2.21
N SER A 102 14.63 -0.09 1.94
CA SER A 102 13.79 0.53 2.97
C SER A 102 13.29 -0.47 3.98
N CYS A 103 12.81 -1.65 3.53
CA CYS A 103 12.32 -2.69 4.44
C CYS A 103 13.46 -3.29 5.28
N TYR A 104 14.63 -3.61 4.70
CA TYR A 104 15.73 -4.14 5.50
C TYR A 104 16.29 -3.12 6.50
N LYS A 105 16.32 -1.84 6.15
CA LYS A 105 16.66 -0.78 7.12
C LYS A 105 15.65 -0.72 8.26
N ALA A 106 14.37 -0.80 7.96
CA ALA A 106 13.32 -0.80 8.96
C ALA A 106 13.36 -2.06 9.85
N ILE A 107 13.64 -3.24 9.27
CA ILE A 107 13.82 -4.50 10.01
C ILE A 107 15.03 -4.40 10.95
N ALA A 108 16.15 -3.84 10.48
CA ALA A 108 17.31 -3.61 11.34
C ALA A 108 16.99 -2.68 12.51
N ASN A 109 16.23 -1.60 12.28
CA ASN A 109 15.78 -0.72 13.35
C ASN A 109 14.84 -1.45 14.33
N CYS A 110 13.96 -2.33 13.84
CA CYS A 110 13.09 -3.15 14.70
C CYS A 110 13.93 -4.11 15.56
N ASN A 111 14.90 -4.81 14.97
CA ASN A 111 15.76 -5.73 15.71
C ASN A 111 16.57 -5.00 16.79
N ASN A 112 17.19 -3.87 16.43
CA ASN A 112 17.92 -3.04 17.39
C ASN A 112 17.02 -2.55 18.54
N TYR A 113 15.78 -2.12 18.22
CA TYR A 113 14.83 -1.71 19.27
C TYR A 113 14.52 -2.88 20.21
N LEU A 114 14.21 -4.05 19.67
CA LEU A 114 13.82 -5.22 20.46
C LEU A 114 14.96 -5.75 21.35
N GLU A 115 16.21 -5.64 20.92
CA GLU A 115 17.38 -6.06 21.70
C GLU A 115 17.79 -5.02 22.75
N GLU A 116 17.74 -3.73 22.42
CA GLU A 116 18.38 -2.69 23.25
C GLU A 116 17.40 -1.86 24.07
N PHE A 117 16.14 -1.74 23.67
CA PHE A 117 15.21 -0.75 24.22
C PHE A 117 13.94 -1.35 24.86
N THR A 118 13.92 -2.65 25.09
CA THR A 118 12.85 -3.34 25.85
C THR A 118 13.28 -3.60 27.29
N GLY A 119 12.29 -3.73 28.21
CA GLY A 119 12.54 -4.06 29.62
C GLY A 119 13.20 -2.95 30.43
N LEU A 120 13.21 -1.71 29.96
CA LEU A 120 13.76 -0.58 30.70
C LEU A 120 12.82 -0.18 31.84
N THR A 121 13.41 0.36 32.89
CA THR A 121 12.71 1.02 34.02
C THR A 121 13.11 2.49 34.04
N PHE A 122 12.16 3.38 34.23
CA PHE A 122 12.38 4.82 34.25
C PHE A 122 12.18 5.34 35.68
N SER A 123 13.00 4.86 36.64
CA SER A 123 12.84 5.11 38.08
C SER A 123 12.87 6.59 38.45
N GLU A 124 13.57 7.42 37.65
CA GLU A 124 13.59 8.88 37.86
C GLU A 124 12.21 9.54 37.65
N TYR A 125 11.31 8.86 36.95
CA TYR A 125 9.97 9.34 36.59
C TYR A 125 8.83 8.71 37.42
N GLU A 126 9.11 7.78 38.36
CA GLU A 126 8.08 7.08 39.15
C GLU A 126 7.14 8.00 39.92
N GLN A 127 7.57 9.24 40.18
CA GLN A 127 6.79 10.22 40.96
C GLN A 127 5.92 11.13 40.08
N ILE A 128 5.96 11.04 38.77
CA ILE A 128 5.08 11.82 37.90
C ILE A 128 3.68 11.20 37.87
N SER A 129 2.65 12.04 37.73
CA SER A 129 1.24 11.60 37.72
C SER A 129 0.91 10.61 36.62
N ASP A 130 1.62 10.69 35.48
CA ASP A 130 1.34 9.94 34.29
C ASP A 130 2.24 8.69 34.12
N TYR A 131 3.05 8.36 35.12
CA TYR A 131 4.01 7.25 35.06
C TYR A 131 3.37 5.91 34.64
N GLU A 132 2.22 5.57 35.22
CA GLU A 132 1.51 4.33 34.93
C GLU A 132 1.04 4.29 33.44
N ALA A 133 0.52 5.40 32.94
CA ALA A 133 0.07 5.52 31.55
C ALA A 133 1.25 5.45 30.56
N GLU A 134 2.36 6.13 30.90
CA GLU A 134 3.57 6.10 30.07
C GLU A 134 4.22 4.71 30.06
N MET A 135 4.29 4.04 31.22
CA MET A 135 4.81 2.66 31.29
C MET A 135 3.91 1.68 30.55
N TYR A 136 2.60 1.86 30.57
CA TYR A 136 1.68 1.02 29.81
C TYR A 136 1.94 1.13 28.31
N ARG A 137 2.13 2.36 27.80
CA ARG A 137 2.50 2.62 26.39
C ARG A 137 3.88 2.06 26.04
N TYR A 138 4.88 2.35 26.88
CA TYR A 138 6.23 1.86 26.69
C TYR A 138 6.27 0.32 26.60
N ASN A 139 5.60 -0.36 27.52
CA ASN A 139 5.52 -1.82 27.52
C ASN A 139 4.82 -2.38 26.28
N ASN A 140 3.93 -1.61 25.65
CA ASN A 140 3.26 -1.97 24.41
C ASN A 140 4.15 -1.80 23.16
N TYR A 141 5.13 -0.89 23.17
CA TYR A 141 5.96 -0.58 22.00
C TYR A 141 6.67 -1.81 21.41
N GLN A 142 7.09 -2.76 22.22
CA GLN A 142 7.69 -4.00 21.74
C GLN A 142 6.74 -4.80 20.82
N TYR A 143 5.45 -4.80 21.09
CA TYR A 143 4.45 -5.52 20.27
C TYR A 143 4.18 -4.77 18.98
N GLU A 144 4.16 -3.44 19.01
CA GLU A 144 4.07 -2.64 17.79
C GLU A 144 5.31 -2.83 16.91
N VAL A 145 6.50 -2.87 17.48
CA VAL A 145 7.75 -3.08 16.73
C VAL A 145 7.80 -4.49 16.14
N ARG A 146 7.34 -5.53 16.86
CA ARG A 146 7.19 -6.89 16.32
C ARG A 146 6.21 -6.93 15.16
N PHE A 147 5.07 -6.25 15.26
CA PHE A 147 4.12 -6.09 14.16
C PHE A 147 4.76 -5.41 12.93
N LEU A 148 5.44 -4.27 13.15
CA LEU A 148 6.10 -3.53 12.06
C LEU A 148 7.19 -4.37 11.36
N ARG A 149 8.00 -5.12 12.12
CA ARG A 149 8.99 -6.05 11.57
C ARG A 149 8.33 -7.10 10.67
N ALA A 150 7.25 -7.72 11.15
CA ALA A 150 6.48 -8.70 10.38
C ALA A 150 5.85 -8.06 9.12
N TYR A 151 5.34 -6.84 9.20
CA TYR A 151 4.81 -6.08 8.07
C TYR A 151 5.88 -5.81 6.99
N PHE A 152 7.09 -5.43 7.38
CA PHE A 152 8.18 -5.21 6.42
C PHE A 152 8.63 -6.52 5.75
N TYR A 153 8.66 -7.63 6.47
CA TYR A 153 8.89 -8.94 5.87
C TYR A 153 7.78 -9.36 4.91
N PHE A 154 6.52 -9.10 5.23
CA PHE A 154 5.42 -9.33 4.29
C PHE A 154 5.64 -8.56 2.97
N ASN A 155 6.03 -7.30 3.04
CA ASN A 155 6.31 -6.48 1.87
C ASN A 155 7.48 -7.00 1.04
N LEU A 156 8.54 -7.50 1.68
CA LEU A 156 9.67 -8.13 0.98
C LEU A 156 9.24 -9.42 0.27
N VAL A 157 8.55 -10.32 0.97
CA VAL A 157 8.15 -11.61 0.42
C VAL A 157 7.19 -11.46 -0.74
N ARG A 158 6.18 -10.58 -0.64
CA ARG A 158 5.25 -10.37 -1.75
C ARG A 158 5.90 -9.85 -3.02
N GLN A 159 7.05 -9.13 -2.90
CA GLN A 159 7.79 -8.61 -4.05
C GLN A 159 8.82 -9.60 -4.60
N TYR A 160 9.59 -10.23 -3.73
CA TYR A 160 10.80 -10.97 -4.12
C TYR A 160 10.66 -12.50 -3.97
N GLY A 161 9.55 -12.99 -3.42
CA GLY A 161 9.43 -14.40 -3.06
C GLY A 161 10.33 -14.74 -1.88
N ASP A 162 11.28 -15.65 -2.07
CA ASP A 162 12.27 -15.98 -1.04
C ASP A 162 13.17 -14.77 -0.74
N VAL A 163 13.47 -14.55 0.55
CA VAL A 163 14.22 -13.36 1.01
C VAL A 163 15.20 -13.72 2.15
N PRO A 164 16.32 -13.01 2.29
CA PRO A 164 17.14 -13.09 3.50
C PRO A 164 16.30 -12.77 4.74
N PHE A 165 16.48 -13.58 5.78
CA PHE A 165 15.69 -13.47 7.01
C PHE A 165 16.58 -13.38 8.24
N THR A 166 16.28 -12.42 9.12
CA THR A 166 16.86 -12.27 10.46
C THR A 166 15.85 -11.66 11.42
N ASP A 167 15.78 -12.15 12.64
CA ASP A 167 14.97 -11.63 13.75
C ASP A 167 15.82 -11.06 14.89
N HIS A 168 17.10 -10.87 14.65
CA HIS A 168 18.10 -10.30 15.58
C HIS A 168 19.02 -9.32 14.85
N VAL A 169 19.82 -8.56 15.61
CA VAL A 169 20.85 -7.67 15.08
C VAL A 169 22.00 -8.49 14.51
N LEU A 170 22.28 -8.32 13.22
CA LEU A 170 23.34 -9.05 12.54
C LEU A 170 24.73 -8.54 12.95
N SER A 171 25.64 -9.45 13.28
CA SER A 171 27.05 -9.16 13.40
C SER A 171 27.68 -8.82 12.03
N THR A 172 28.83 -8.15 12.03
CA THR A 172 29.56 -7.81 10.80
C THR A 172 29.90 -9.05 9.94
N SER A 173 30.08 -10.22 10.57
CA SER A 173 30.36 -11.48 9.87
C SER A 173 29.11 -12.09 9.23
N GLU A 174 27.92 -11.78 9.69
CA GLU A 174 26.66 -12.33 9.19
C GLU A 174 26.05 -11.51 8.04
N VAL A 175 26.23 -10.17 8.06
CA VAL A 175 25.54 -9.20 7.17
C VAL A 175 25.55 -9.61 5.70
N ASN A 176 26.65 -10.16 5.18
CA ASN A 176 26.78 -10.50 3.76
C ASN A 176 26.83 -12.01 3.50
N THR A 177 26.31 -12.82 4.43
CA THR A 177 26.37 -14.30 4.33
C THR A 177 25.00 -14.95 4.27
N LEU A 178 23.93 -14.19 4.55
CA LEU A 178 22.58 -14.73 4.59
C LEU A 178 22.16 -15.28 3.22
N THR A 179 21.56 -16.47 3.24
CA THR A 179 20.83 -17.04 2.10
C THR A 179 19.37 -16.62 2.14
N ARG A 180 18.67 -16.81 1.04
CA ARG A 180 17.23 -16.56 0.96
C ARG A 180 16.46 -17.68 1.66
N LYS A 181 15.57 -17.31 2.59
CA LYS A 181 14.63 -18.21 3.24
C LYS A 181 13.39 -18.39 2.36
N PRO A 182 12.83 -19.60 2.20
CA PRO A 182 11.61 -19.82 1.43
C PRO A 182 10.44 -18.94 1.86
N ALA A 183 9.70 -18.42 0.89
CA ALA A 183 8.57 -17.51 1.11
C ALA A 183 7.53 -18.07 2.10
N GLN A 184 7.19 -19.37 1.98
CA GLN A 184 6.23 -20.02 2.89
C GLN A 184 6.70 -20.01 4.34
N GLU A 185 8.00 -20.25 4.59
CA GLU A 185 8.54 -20.22 5.96
C GLU A 185 8.49 -18.82 6.56
N VAL A 186 8.71 -17.77 5.74
CA VAL A 186 8.58 -16.39 6.21
C VAL A 186 7.13 -16.03 6.47
N PHE A 187 6.19 -16.46 5.63
CA PHE A 187 4.75 -16.29 5.89
C PHE A 187 4.31 -17.01 7.18
N ASP A 188 4.79 -18.21 7.41
CA ASP A 188 4.49 -18.97 8.64
C ASP A 188 5.04 -18.24 9.88
N TRP A 189 6.25 -17.69 9.79
CA TRP A 189 6.82 -16.87 10.86
C TRP A 189 5.99 -15.60 11.11
N ILE A 190 5.56 -14.87 10.05
CA ILE A 190 4.70 -13.69 10.19
C ILE A 190 3.39 -14.04 10.91
N ILE A 191 2.73 -15.13 10.50
CA ILE A 191 1.46 -15.57 11.11
C ILE A 191 1.68 -15.92 12.58
N LYS A 192 2.77 -16.61 12.90
CA LYS A 192 3.14 -16.94 14.29
C LYS A 192 3.40 -15.71 15.13
N GLU A 193 4.18 -14.73 14.63
CA GLU A 193 4.41 -13.45 15.30
C GLU A 193 3.08 -12.73 15.60
N CYS A 194 2.17 -12.69 14.63
CA CYS A 194 0.85 -12.11 14.83
C CYS A 194 0.04 -12.85 15.91
N ASP A 195 0.06 -14.18 15.92
CA ASP A 195 -0.64 -14.98 16.94
C ASP A 195 -0.06 -14.78 18.34
N GLU A 196 1.25 -14.60 18.45
CA GLU A 196 1.89 -14.35 19.76
C GLU A 196 1.58 -12.97 20.33
N ILE A 197 1.41 -11.95 19.48
CA ILE A 197 1.25 -10.57 19.97
C ILE A 197 -0.19 -10.05 19.99
N LYS A 198 -1.13 -10.68 19.27
CA LYS A 198 -2.50 -10.16 19.09
C LYS A 198 -3.28 -9.90 20.39
N ASP A 199 -2.99 -10.65 21.43
CA ASP A 199 -3.65 -10.51 22.74
C ASP A 199 -2.79 -9.77 23.78
N LEU A 200 -1.58 -9.35 23.39
CA LEU A 200 -0.64 -8.60 24.21
C LEU A 200 -0.58 -7.11 23.82
N ILE A 201 -0.77 -6.82 22.54
CA ILE A 201 -0.80 -5.45 22.02
C ILE A 201 -2.06 -4.71 22.49
N ILE A 202 -1.98 -3.39 22.68
CA ILE A 202 -3.15 -2.56 22.99
C ILE A 202 -4.30 -2.87 22.01
N PRO A 203 -5.47 -3.27 22.52
CA PRO A 203 -6.58 -3.66 21.65
C PRO A 203 -7.22 -2.48 20.93
N ASP A 204 -7.30 -1.31 21.59
CA ASP A 204 -7.89 -0.09 21.05
C ASP A 204 -7.38 1.14 21.78
N TYR A 205 -6.66 2.01 21.08
CA TYR A 205 -6.16 3.27 21.63
C TYR A 205 -7.25 4.28 22.00
N ASN A 206 -8.46 4.13 21.46
CA ASN A 206 -9.59 5.01 21.81
C ASN A 206 -10.23 4.65 23.15
N ASN A 207 -9.88 3.51 23.76
CA ASN A 207 -10.49 2.98 24.97
C ASN A 207 -9.49 2.80 26.13
N LEU A 208 -8.45 3.62 26.20
CA LEU A 208 -7.42 3.53 27.25
C LEU A 208 -7.87 4.07 28.63
N GLY A 209 -8.93 4.88 28.67
CA GLY A 209 -9.43 5.44 29.92
C GLY A 209 -8.37 6.27 30.66
N ALA A 210 -8.09 5.93 31.93
CA ALA A 210 -7.08 6.60 32.75
C ALA A 210 -5.63 6.37 32.30
N LEU A 211 -5.39 5.46 31.34
CA LEU A 211 -4.06 5.18 30.80
C LEU A 211 -3.70 6.09 29.60
N VAL A 212 -4.45 7.17 29.37
CA VAL A 212 -4.06 8.26 28.46
C VAL A 212 -3.29 9.29 29.28
N PRO A 213 -2.02 9.62 28.94
CA PRO A 213 -1.27 10.65 29.63
C PRO A 213 -1.98 12.00 29.59
N SER A 214 -1.81 12.81 30.62
CA SER A 214 -2.46 14.11 30.77
C SER A 214 -2.07 15.06 29.64
N GLY A 215 -3.08 15.68 28.98
CA GLY A 215 -2.87 16.63 27.89
C GLY A 215 -2.62 16.01 26.53
N GLU A 216 -2.63 14.68 26.43
CA GLU A 216 -2.54 13.97 25.17
C GLU A 216 -3.91 13.49 24.68
N SER A 217 -4.08 13.41 23.37
CA SER A 217 -5.21 12.76 22.74
C SER A 217 -4.91 11.29 22.50
N ALA A 218 -5.96 10.48 22.31
CA ALA A 218 -5.80 9.11 21.87
C ALA A 218 -4.89 9.03 20.63
N GLU A 219 -3.89 8.16 20.65
CA GLU A 219 -2.95 7.94 19.55
C GLU A 219 -3.61 7.13 18.43
N THR A 220 -4.54 7.76 17.73
CA THR A 220 -5.19 7.14 16.57
C THR A 220 -4.18 6.89 15.46
N GLY A 221 -4.24 5.71 14.87
CA GLY A 221 -3.38 5.31 13.75
C GLY A 221 -2.17 4.45 14.13
N ARG A 222 -1.90 4.22 15.43
CA ARG A 222 -0.92 3.20 15.86
C ARG A 222 -1.47 1.79 15.67
N ALA A 223 -0.55 0.82 15.52
CA ALA A 223 -0.91 -0.59 15.41
C ALA A 223 -1.59 -1.08 16.71
N ASN A 224 -2.66 -1.83 16.54
CA ASN A 224 -3.46 -2.41 17.61
C ASN A 224 -3.84 -3.86 17.25
N LYS A 225 -4.64 -4.53 18.07
CA LYS A 225 -5.07 -5.92 17.83
C LYS A 225 -5.64 -6.13 16.43
N ARG A 226 -6.51 -5.23 15.95
CA ARG A 226 -7.13 -5.34 14.62
C ARG A 226 -6.08 -5.23 13.50
N THR A 227 -5.09 -4.38 13.67
CA THR A 227 -3.99 -4.21 12.72
C THR A 227 -3.12 -5.47 12.61
N VAL A 228 -2.82 -6.10 13.75
CA VAL A 228 -2.08 -7.38 13.80
C VAL A 228 -2.86 -8.48 13.11
N LEU A 229 -4.16 -8.61 13.40
CA LEU A 229 -5.03 -9.59 12.74
C LEU A 229 -5.18 -9.33 11.23
N ALA A 230 -5.17 -8.07 10.79
CA ALA A 230 -5.21 -7.70 9.37
C ALA A 230 -3.94 -8.17 8.63
N LEU A 231 -2.76 -7.99 9.22
CA LEU A 231 -1.52 -8.52 8.67
C LEU A 231 -1.56 -10.05 8.58
N LYS A 232 -1.99 -10.74 9.66
CA LYS A 232 -2.15 -12.20 9.69
C LYS A 232 -3.06 -12.69 8.56
N ALA A 233 -4.24 -12.06 8.43
CA ALA A 233 -5.26 -12.45 7.45
C ALA A 233 -4.78 -12.26 6.00
N ARG A 234 -4.15 -11.11 5.69
CA ARG A 234 -3.57 -10.84 4.37
C ARG A 234 -2.41 -11.80 4.09
N THR A 235 -1.53 -12.06 5.06
CA THR A 235 -0.41 -13.00 4.91
C THR A 235 -0.91 -14.41 4.60
N ALA A 236 -1.92 -14.89 5.32
CA ALA A 236 -2.51 -16.20 5.09
C ALA A 236 -3.14 -16.32 3.69
N LEU A 237 -3.80 -15.26 3.19
CA LEU A 237 -4.33 -15.21 1.82
C LEU A 237 -3.22 -15.32 0.77
N TYR A 238 -2.12 -14.57 0.95
CA TYR A 238 -0.99 -14.61 0.02
C TYR A 238 -0.30 -15.98 0.03
N ALA A 239 -0.06 -16.55 1.20
CA ALA A 239 0.52 -17.90 1.35
C ALA A 239 -0.32 -18.98 0.65
N ALA A 240 -1.65 -18.83 0.62
CA ALA A 240 -2.56 -19.75 -0.06
C ALA A 240 -2.68 -19.51 -1.57
N SER A 241 -2.28 -18.32 -2.06
CA SER A 241 -2.48 -17.90 -3.45
C SER A 241 -1.56 -18.64 -4.43
N PRO A 242 -1.98 -18.84 -5.70
CA PRO A 242 -1.26 -19.67 -6.69
C PRO A 242 0.22 -19.33 -6.91
N LEU A 243 0.63 -18.07 -6.72
CA LEU A 243 2.03 -17.67 -6.88
C LEU A 243 2.94 -18.29 -5.82
N PHE A 244 2.44 -18.48 -4.60
CA PHE A 244 3.21 -18.94 -3.44
C PHE A 244 2.87 -20.38 -3.05
N ASN A 245 1.69 -20.85 -3.40
CA ASN A 245 1.21 -22.19 -3.07
C ASN A 245 1.60 -23.20 -4.15
N SER A 246 2.56 -24.05 -3.86
CA SER A 246 3.02 -25.11 -4.76
C SER A 246 2.19 -26.38 -4.73
N HIS A 247 1.21 -26.48 -3.81
CA HIS A 247 0.36 -27.65 -3.70
C HIS A 247 -0.61 -27.76 -4.88
N GLN A 248 -0.83 -28.98 -5.35
CA GLN A 248 -1.82 -29.24 -6.39
C GLN A 248 -3.22 -28.82 -5.92
N GLU A 249 -3.98 -28.16 -6.78
CA GLU A 249 -5.36 -27.76 -6.50
C GLU A 249 -6.22 -28.94 -6.05
N GLY A 250 -6.97 -28.76 -4.96
CA GLY A 250 -7.80 -29.79 -4.35
C GLY A 250 -7.09 -30.76 -3.43
N SER A 251 -5.74 -30.77 -3.38
CA SER A 251 -4.97 -31.58 -2.43
C SER A 251 -5.20 -31.13 -0.97
N GLN A 252 -4.81 -31.98 -0.01
CA GLN A 252 -4.92 -31.65 1.41
C GLN A 252 -4.11 -30.39 1.77
N GLY A 253 -2.85 -30.29 1.34
CA GLY A 253 -2.02 -29.11 1.62
C GLY A 253 -2.58 -27.83 1.00
N TYR A 254 -3.15 -27.91 -0.23
CA TYR A 254 -3.85 -26.79 -0.85
C TYR A 254 -5.03 -26.31 0.02
N LYS A 255 -5.88 -27.24 0.47
CA LYS A 255 -7.04 -26.94 1.31
C LYS A 255 -6.66 -26.38 2.68
N GLU A 256 -5.58 -26.88 3.28
CA GLU A 256 -5.08 -26.39 4.57
C GLU A 256 -4.66 -24.92 4.52
N LEU A 257 -3.97 -24.49 3.47
CA LEU A 257 -3.59 -23.08 3.31
C LEU A 257 -4.84 -22.19 3.13
N TRP A 258 -5.81 -22.59 2.31
CA TRP A 258 -7.05 -21.82 2.14
C TRP A 258 -7.95 -21.84 3.37
N TYR A 259 -7.99 -22.94 4.13
CA TYR A 259 -8.65 -23.00 5.44
C TYR A 259 -8.04 -21.99 6.41
N ARG A 260 -6.70 -21.98 6.51
CA ARG A 260 -5.97 -21.01 7.33
C ARG A 260 -6.29 -19.57 6.94
N ALA A 261 -6.36 -19.29 5.64
CA ALA A 261 -6.74 -17.97 5.13
C ALA A 261 -8.19 -17.62 5.50
N ALA A 262 -9.13 -18.53 5.32
CA ALA A 262 -10.53 -18.31 5.70
C ALA A 262 -10.67 -18.04 7.20
N LYS A 263 -10.02 -18.85 8.04
CA LYS A 263 -10.05 -18.72 9.51
C LYS A 263 -9.46 -17.38 9.98
N ALA A 264 -8.31 -16.98 9.43
CA ALA A 264 -7.66 -15.72 9.81
C ALA A 264 -8.50 -14.49 9.41
N ASN A 265 -9.12 -14.51 8.22
CA ASN A 265 -9.99 -13.43 7.78
C ASN A 265 -11.28 -13.38 8.61
N LYS A 266 -11.87 -14.52 8.97
CA LYS A 266 -13.03 -14.60 9.87
C LYS A 266 -12.72 -13.99 11.24
N GLU A 267 -11.60 -14.39 11.87
CA GLU A 267 -11.15 -13.88 13.18
C GLU A 267 -11.03 -12.34 13.17
N LEU A 268 -10.44 -11.78 12.12
CA LEU A 268 -10.34 -10.33 11.97
C LEU A 268 -11.71 -9.67 11.83
N ILE A 269 -12.56 -10.18 10.92
CA ILE A 269 -13.88 -9.59 10.64
C ILE A 269 -14.72 -9.57 11.91
N GLU A 270 -14.80 -10.68 12.63
CA GLU A 270 -15.53 -10.77 13.90
C GLU A 270 -14.98 -9.77 14.93
N THR A 271 -13.64 -9.69 15.08
CA THR A 271 -13.00 -8.73 15.99
C THR A 271 -13.32 -7.27 15.60
N CYS A 272 -13.41 -6.95 14.32
CA CYS A 272 -13.76 -5.61 13.85
C CYS A 272 -15.26 -5.31 14.08
N GLU A 273 -16.14 -6.25 13.72
CA GLU A 273 -17.60 -6.09 13.89
C GLU A 273 -17.98 -5.99 15.38
N ASP A 274 -17.36 -6.78 16.25
CA ASP A 274 -17.53 -6.73 17.71
C ASP A 274 -17.06 -5.38 18.31
N ALA A 275 -16.06 -4.74 17.70
CA ALA A 275 -15.61 -3.41 18.04
C ALA A 275 -16.47 -2.28 17.43
N GLY A 276 -17.58 -2.62 16.75
CA GLY A 276 -18.48 -1.67 16.12
C GLY A 276 -18.04 -1.15 14.75
N MET A 277 -16.94 -1.69 14.19
CA MET A 277 -16.49 -1.33 12.84
C MET A 277 -17.48 -1.84 11.78
N ARG A 278 -17.61 -1.06 10.72
CA ARG A 278 -18.56 -1.35 9.63
C ARG A 278 -18.09 -0.71 8.33
N LEU A 279 -18.69 -1.13 7.23
CA LEU A 279 -18.54 -0.39 5.96
C LEU A 279 -19.24 0.96 6.08
N ILE A 280 -18.52 2.03 5.77
CA ILE A 280 -19.10 3.38 5.76
C ILE A 280 -20.04 3.56 4.57
N ASP A 281 -21.04 4.43 4.73
CA ASP A 281 -22.11 4.61 3.74
C ASP A 281 -21.64 5.22 2.43
N ASP A 282 -20.81 6.26 2.49
CA ASP A 282 -20.25 6.94 1.33
C ASP A 282 -18.82 6.53 1.08
N TYR A 283 -18.59 5.86 -0.05
CA TYR A 283 -17.30 5.35 -0.47
C TYR A 283 -16.19 6.44 -0.53
N GLU A 284 -16.55 7.68 -0.91
CA GLU A 284 -15.62 8.81 -0.99
C GLU A 284 -15.03 9.21 0.38
N ASN A 285 -15.80 9.00 1.45
CA ASN A 285 -15.34 9.32 2.81
C ASN A 285 -14.13 8.49 3.26
N LEU A 286 -13.78 7.41 2.55
CA LEU A 286 -12.57 6.62 2.84
C LEU A 286 -11.26 7.42 2.70
N TRP A 287 -11.22 8.40 1.81
CA TRP A 287 -10.00 9.16 1.52
C TRP A 287 -10.14 10.68 1.66
N ASP A 288 -11.36 11.19 1.85
CA ASP A 288 -11.57 12.62 2.10
C ASP A 288 -11.09 13.01 3.51
N ALA A 289 -10.12 13.92 3.58
CA ALA A 289 -9.50 14.34 4.83
C ALA A 289 -10.51 14.89 5.85
N LYS A 290 -11.56 15.58 5.38
CA LYS A 290 -12.60 16.14 6.25
C LYS A 290 -13.52 15.08 6.85
N SER A 291 -13.55 13.90 6.25
CA SER A 291 -14.36 12.75 6.66
C SER A 291 -13.55 11.70 7.43
N TYR A 292 -12.33 12.01 7.88
CA TYR A 292 -11.47 11.04 8.57
C TYR A 292 -12.14 10.41 9.79
N SER A 293 -12.91 11.18 10.55
CA SER A 293 -13.69 10.66 11.70
C SER A 293 -14.78 9.65 11.30
N ILE A 294 -15.20 9.65 10.04
CA ILE A 294 -16.13 8.65 9.47
C ILE A 294 -15.32 7.47 8.90
N ALA A 295 -14.20 7.77 8.23
CA ALA A 295 -13.34 6.75 7.62
C ALA A 295 -12.86 5.71 8.63
N ILE A 296 -12.57 6.11 9.89
CA ILE A 296 -12.11 5.21 10.96
C ILE A 296 -13.12 4.11 11.35
N ASP A 297 -14.40 4.25 10.99
CA ASP A 297 -15.38 3.17 11.17
C ASP A 297 -15.07 1.95 10.28
N GLU A 298 -14.31 2.15 9.19
CA GLU A 298 -13.91 1.08 8.26
C GLU A 298 -12.38 0.93 8.17
N LEU A 299 -11.62 2.01 8.39
CA LEU A 299 -10.17 2.02 8.30
C LEU A 299 -9.54 1.29 9.49
N ILE A 300 -8.83 0.20 9.23
CA ILE A 300 -8.13 -0.58 10.25
C ILE A 300 -6.72 -0.01 10.47
N PHE A 301 -6.02 0.31 9.37
CA PHE A 301 -4.67 0.86 9.44
C PHE A 301 -4.36 1.69 8.19
N GLY A 302 -3.70 2.83 8.38
CA GLY A 302 -3.33 3.71 7.29
C GLY A 302 -2.05 4.49 7.56
N CYS A 303 -1.35 4.88 6.49
CA CYS A 303 -0.23 5.81 6.55
C CYS A 303 -0.77 7.23 6.35
N ARG A 304 -0.92 7.97 7.44
CA ARG A 304 -1.38 9.36 7.39
C ARG A 304 -0.20 10.30 7.20
N ALA A 305 -0.28 11.19 6.22
CA ALA A 305 0.75 12.19 5.98
C ALA A 305 0.90 13.13 7.20
N ILE A 306 2.14 13.35 7.63
CA ILE A 306 2.45 14.21 8.79
C ILE A 306 2.14 15.68 8.49
N ARG A 307 2.22 16.08 7.21
CA ARG A 307 2.00 17.45 6.76
C ARG A 307 0.95 17.53 5.67
N ALA A 308 0.08 18.51 5.78
CA ALA A 308 -0.86 18.85 4.73
C ALA A 308 -0.12 19.23 3.44
N THR A 309 -0.57 18.71 2.30
CA THR A 309 0.04 18.94 0.98
C THR A 309 -1.04 19.06 -0.09
N ASN A 310 -0.66 19.53 -1.27
CA ASN A 310 -1.47 19.49 -2.50
C ASN A 310 -0.69 18.85 -3.66
N SER A 311 0.36 18.12 -3.33
CA SER A 311 1.24 17.56 -4.35
C SER A 311 0.54 16.49 -5.17
N PHE A 312 -0.30 15.67 -4.54
CA PHE A 312 -1.03 14.61 -5.23
C PHE A 312 -2.04 15.20 -6.22
N GLU A 313 -2.76 16.25 -5.84
CA GLU A 313 -3.69 16.97 -6.72
C GLU A 313 -2.98 17.64 -7.89
N LYS A 314 -1.84 18.31 -7.63
CA LYS A 314 -1.02 18.89 -8.71
C LYS A 314 -0.56 17.86 -9.73
N TYR A 315 -0.28 16.63 -9.30
CA TYR A 315 0.08 15.55 -10.21
C TYR A 315 -1.11 14.91 -10.92
N ASN A 316 -2.32 14.92 -10.36
CA ASN A 316 -3.44 14.13 -10.85
C ASN A 316 -4.63 14.95 -11.38
N PHE A 317 -4.84 16.19 -10.96
CA PHE A 317 -5.86 17.04 -11.56
C PHE A 317 -5.55 17.28 -13.04
N PRO A 318 -6.58 17.45 -13.88
CA PRO A 318 -6.44 17.57 -15.32
C PRO A 318 -5.45 18.64 -15.77
N VAL A 319 -4.64 18.33 -16.76
CA VAL A 319 -3.84 19.34 -17.45
C VAL A 319 -4.75 20.47 -17.98
N GLY A 320 -4.22 21.69 -18.08
CA GLY A 320 -5.01 22.88 -18.45
C GLY A 320 -5.63 23.58 -17.25
N LEU A 321 -5.77 22.93 -16.10
CA LEU A 321 -6.05 23.59 -14.83
C LEU A 321 -4.75 24.15 -14.23
N GLU A 322 -4.84 25.27 -13.50
CA GLU A 322 -3.66 25.99 -13.01
C GLU A 322 -2.84 25.11 -12.02
N ASN A 323 -1.54 25.00 -12.29
CA ASN A 323 -0.58 24.15 -11.56
C ASN A 323 -0.88 22.65 -11.56
N CYS A 324 -1.68 22.15 -12.50
CA CYS A 324 -2.04 20.74 -12.61
C CYS A 324 -1.36 20.09 -13.82
N ARG A 325 -1.03 18.80 -13.71
CA ARG A 325 -0.20 18.08 -14.68
C ARG A 325 -0.91 16.93 -15.38
N GLY A 326 -2.07 16.53 -14.92
CA GLY A 326 -2.71 15.29 -15.39
C GLY A 326 -2.09 14.05 -14.79
N GLY A 327 -1.81 13.08 -14.85
CA GLY A 327 -1.00 12.06 -14.14
C GLY A 327 -1.55 10.64 -14.36
N ASN A 328 -2.09 10.07 -13.31
CA ASN A 328 -2.59 8.70 -13.36
C ASN A 328 -3.99 8.67 -14.00
N CYS A 329 -4.04 8.32 -15.29
CA CYS A 329 -5.26 8.35 -16.08
C CYS A 329 -5.93 6.98 -16.10
N PRO A 330 -7.15 6.80 -15.53
CA PRO A 330 -7.89 5.55 -15.57
C PRO A 330 -8.05 5.02 -17.00
N THR A 331 -7.98 3.70 -17.17
CA THR A 331 -8.14 3.06 -18.48
C THR A 331 -9.63 2.83 -18.81
N GLN A 332 -9.94 2.61 -20.09
CA GLN A 332 -11.25 2.09 -20.48
C GLN A 332 -11.49 0.67 -19.93
N THR A 333 -10.43 -0.11 -19.73
CA THR A 333 -10.51 -1.43 -19.07
C THR A 333 -11.10 -1.32 -17.67
N LEU A 334 -10.62 -0.35 -16.86
CA LEU A 334 -11.20 -0.08 -15.54
C LEU A 334 -12.62 0.49 -15.65
N VAL A 335 -12.88 1.41 -16.58
CA VAL A 335 -14.24 1.94 -16.81
C VAL A 335 -15.22 0.80 -17.09
N ASP A 336 -14.85 -0.17 -17.91
CA ASP A 336 -15.71 -1.31 -18.23
C ASP A 336 -15.95 -2.25 -17.03
N ALA A 337 -15.04 -2.27 -16.06
CA ALA A 337 -15.20 -3.07 -14.84
C ALA A 337 -16.36 -2.59 -13.95
N TYR A 338 -16.71 -1.30 -14.00
CA TYR A 338 -17.90 -0.79 -13.30
C TYR A 338 -19.17 -1.30 -13.99
N GLU A 339 -19.95 -2.10 -13.29
CA GLU A 339 -21.17 -2.70 -13.82
C GLU A 339 -22.27 -1.66 -14.01
N LEU A 340 -23.30 -2.01 -14.76
CA LEU A 340 -24.53 -1.26 -14.81
C LEU A 340 -25.30 -1.46 -13.50
N LYS A 341 -25.85 -0.41 -12.94
CA LYS A 341 -26.62 -0.47 -11.69
C LYS A 341 -27.88 -1.34 -11.83
N ASP A 342 -28.48 -1.29 -13.02
CA ASP A 342 -29.60 -2.15 -13.38
C ASP A 342 -29.05 -3.54 -13.79
N GLY A 343 -29.46 -4.57 -13.06
CA GLY A 343 -29.05 -5.95 -13.27
C GLY A 343 -27.64 -6.33 -12.76
N GLY A 344 -26.77 -5.37 -12.50
CA GLY A 344 -25.39 -5.65 -12.00
C GLY A 344 -24.51 -6.35 -13.02
N GLU A 345 -24.62 -6.00 -14.31
CA GLU A 345 -23.81 -6.56 -15.40
C GLU A 345 -22.84 -5.52 -15.96
N ARG A 346 -21.70 -5.99 -16.48
CA ARG A 346 -20.77 -5.15 -17.24
C ARG A 346 -21.40 -4.77 -18.58
N PRO A 347 -21.12 -3.56 -19.12
CA PRO A 347 -21.64 -3.14 -20.42
C PRO A 347 -21.29 -4.09 -21.57
N ASP A 348 -20.09 -4.71 -21.54
CA ASP A 348 -19.61 -5.65 -22.57
C ASP A 348 -20.35 -6.99 -22.59
N LYS A 349 -21.23 -7.23 -21.61
CA LYS A 349 -22.13 -8.40 -21.59
C LYS A 349 -23.51 -8.11 -22.21
N LYS A 350 -23.79 -6.86 -22.57
CA LYS A 350 -25.05 -6.52 -23.23
C LYS A 350 -25.10 -7.05 -24.67
N ALA A 351 -26.27 -7.47 -25.10
CA ALA A 351 -26.46 -7.98 -26.47
C ALA A 351 -26.22 -6.92 -27.57
N ASP A 352 -26.47 -5.64 -27.24
CA ASP A 352 -26.30 -4.48 -28.12
C ASP A 352 -25.00 -3.71 -27.84
N TYR A 353 -24.00 -4.36 -27.25
CA TYR A 353 -22.74 -3.72 -26.90
C TYR A 353 -22.00 -3.16 -28.12
N ASP A 354 -21.70 -1.87 -28.05
CA ASP A 354 -20.80 -1.18 -28.98
C ASP A 354 -19.50 -0.80 -28.27
N LYS A 355 -18.38 -1.39 -28.68
CA LYS A 355 -17.05 -1.14 -28.10
C LYS A 355 -16.59 0.31 -28.17
N ASN A 356 -17.16 1.10 -29.09
CA ASN A 356 -16.88 2.52 -29.26
C ASN A 356 -17.86 3.43 -28.47
N LYS A 357 -18.72 2.84 -27.67
CA LYS A 357 -19.62 3.59 -26.77
C LYS A 357 -19.14 3.47 -25.32
N PRO A 358 -18.92 4.58 -24.61
CA PRO A 358 -18.35 4.53 -23.26
C PRO A 358 -19.35 4.10 -22.18
N TYR A 359 -20.66 4.15 -22.43
CA TYR A 359 -21.73 3.75 -21.48
C TYR A 359 -21.58 4.41 -20.10
N TYR A 360 -21.54 5.74 -20.03
CA TYR A 360 -21.33 6.45 -18.77
C TYR A 360 -22.54 6.41 -17.83
N GLU A 361 -23.74 6.30 -18.37
CA GLU A 361 -25.00 6.39 -17.62
C GLU A 361 -25.36 5.08 -16.92
N GLY A 362 -26.00 5.19 -15.76
CA GLY A 362 -26.54 4.05 -15.03
C GLY A 362 -25.47 3.08 -14.50
N ARG A 363 -24.26 3.56 -14.25
CA ARG A 363 -23.13 2.79 -13.71
C ARG A 363 -23.21 2.59 -12.20
N ASP A 364 -22.43 1.65 -11.72
CA ASP A 364 -22.04 1.53 -10.31
C ASP A 364 -21.65 2.92 -9.77
N PRO A 365 -22.24 3.39 -8.66
CA PRO A 365 -21.96 4.73 -8.11
C PRO A 365 -20.49 4.98 -7.77
N ARG A 366 -19.69 3.92 -7.53
CA ARG A 366 -18.25 4.04 -7.29
C ARG A 366 -17.49 4.57 -8.51
N PHE A 367 -18.05 4.42 -9.74
CA PHE A 367 -17.49 4.98 -10.97
C PHE A 367 -17.33 6.51 -10.87
N GLU A 368 -18.40 7.22 -10.53
CA GLU A 368 -18.39 8.69 -10.44
C GLU A 368 -17.48 9.21 -9.32
N LYS A 369 -17.19 8.38 -8.30
CA LYS A 369 -16.28 8.70 -7.19
C LYS A 369 -14.81 8.46 -7.54
N THR A 370 -14.54 7.61 -8.52
CA THR A 370 -13.18 7.16 -8.86
C THR A 370 -12.63 7.82 -10.12
N ILE A 371 -13.50 8.12 -11.10
CA ILE A 371 -13.09 8.50 -12.46
C ILE A 371 -13.75 9.81 -12.89
N ALA A 372 -12.94 10.74 -13.42
CA ALA A 372 -13.40 11.94 -14.09
C ALA A 372 -13.42 11.73 -15.61
N LYS A 373 -14.48 12.19 -16.26
CA LYS A 373 -14.74 11.97 -17.69
C LYS A 373 -15.01 13.27 -18.43
N ASN A 374 -15.06 13.20 -19.73
CA ASN A 374 -15.44 14.34 -20.58
C ASN A 374 -16.80 14.92 -20.17
N GLY A 375 -16.87 16.23 -19.99
CA GLY A 375 -18.06 16.95 -19.60
C GLY A 375 -18.31 17.04 -18.09
N ASP A 376 -17.49 16.43 -17.23
CA ASP A 376 -17.62 16.60 -15.78
C ASP A 376 -17.40 18.06 -15.40
N THR A 377 -18.27 18.60 -14.55
CA THR A 377 -18.23 19.99 -14.04
C THR A 377 -17.90 19.99 -12.54
N LYS A 378 -17.39 21.10 -12.02
CA LYS A 378 -17.07 21.27 -10.60
C LYS A 378 -16.15 20.19 -10.04
N TRP A 379 -15.23 19.75 -10.86
CA TRP A 379 -14.17 18.85 -10.44
C TRP A 379 -12.81 19.28 -11.02
N PRO A 380 -11.87 19.66 -10.11
CA PRO A 380 -12.07 19.90 -8.67
C PRO A 380 -13.10 20.98 -8.38
N ASN A 381 -13.57 21.13 -7.14
CA ASN A 381 -14.70 21.98 -6.77
C ASN A 381 -14.60 23.45 -7.22
N TRP A 382 -13.40 23.97 -7.38
CA TRP A 382 -13.14 25.33 -7.84
C TRP A 382 -13.13 25.48 -9.37
N ASN A 383 -13.19 24.38 -10.13
CA ASN A 383 -13.23 24.39 -11.58
C ASN A 383 -14.68 24.53 -12.06
N GLU A 384 -15.05 25.70 -12.55
CA GLU A 384 -16.40 25.99 -13.03
C GLU A 384 -16.64 25.53 -14.49
N THR A 385 -15.56 25.20 -15.24
CA THR A 385 -15.67 24.76 -16.63
C THR A 385 -15.82 23.24 -16.72
N ALA A 386 -16.53 22.77 -17.74
CA ALA A 386 -16.60 21.34 -18.02
C ALA A 386 -15.23 20.82 -18.51
N LEU A 387 -14.89 19.60 -18.10
CA LEU A 387 -13.67 18.96 -18.61
C LEU A 387 -13.80 18.65 -20.09
N GLU A 388 -12.75 18.96 -20.84
CA GLU A 388 -12.64 18.73 -22.28
C GLU A 388 -11.56 17.69 -22.56
N THR A 389 -11.89 16.39 -22.36
CA THR A 389 -10.94 15.29 -22.58
C THR A 389 -10.98 14.73 -24.01
N TYR A 390 -11.68 15.43 -24.94
CA TYR A 390 -11.64 15.12 -26.37
C TYR A 390 -10.37 15.64 -27.02
N GLN A 391 -9.94 15.04 -28.10
CA GLN A 391 -8.73 15.42 -28.87
C GLN A 391 -8.74 16.91 -29.23
N GLY A 392 -7.71 17.64 -28.79
CA GLY A 392 -7.60 19.09 -28.95
C GLY A 392 -8.35 19.91 -27.91
N GLY A 393 -9.05 19.29 -26.95
CA GLY A 393 -9.70 19.97 -25.83
C GLY A 393 -8.71 20.52 -24.80
N ALA A 394 -9.20 21.36 -23.91
CA ALA A 394 -8.40 22.05 -22.89
C ALA A 394 -7.71 21.10 -21.87
N ASN A 395 -8.21 19.86 -21.75
CA ASN A 395 -7.72 18.86 -20.80
C ASN A 395 -7.27 17.57 -21.49
N ALA A 396 -6.80 17.61 -22.72
CA ALA A 396 -6.49 16.42 -23.51
C ALA A 396 -5.20 16.56 -24.33
N GLU A 397 -4.82 15.49 -25.00
CA GLU A 397 -3.81 15.52 -26.05
C GLU A 397 -4.21 16.52 -27.17
N PRO A 398 -3.26 17.31 -27.74
CA PRO A 398 -1.80 17.11 -27.66
C PRO A 398 -1.11 17.87 -26.53
N LEU A 399 -1.82 18.39 -25.53
CA LEU A 399 -1.19 19.05 -24.38
C LEU A 399 -0.28 18.08 -23.63
N SER A 400 0.90 18.53 -23.21
CA SER A 400 1.78 17.74 -22.35
C SER A 400 1.08 17.40 -21.04
N GLY A 401 0.93 16.10 -20.71
CA GLY A 401 0.13 15.63 -19.60
C GLY A 401 -1.37 15.46 -19.91
N GLY A 402 -1.79 15.73 -21.16
CA GLY A 402 -3.15 15.39 -21.62
C GLY A 402 -3.42 13.90 -21.49
N THR A 403 -4.65 13.56 -21.08
CA THR A 403 -4.99 12.16 -20.84
C THR A 403 -4.82 11.26 -22.07
N PRO A 404 -4.00 10.21 -22.00
CA PRO A 404 -3.88 9.24 -23.09
C PRO A 404 -5.09 8.30 -23.18
N THR A 405 -5.92 8.24 -22.15
CA THR A 405 -7.00 7.28 -21.99
C THR A 405 -8.41 7.87 -22.13
N GLY A 406 -8.54 9.20 -22.09
CA GLY A 406 -9.83 9.90 -22.10
C GLY A 406 -10.38 10.23 -20.71
N TYR A 407 -9.68 9.84 -19.64
CA TYR A 407 -10.13 9.95 -18.25
C TYR A 407 -9.08 10.56 -17.33
N TYR A 408 -9.51 11.03 -16.14
CA TYR A 408 -8.64 11.47 -15.05
C TYR A 408 -9.03 10.82 -13.72
N LEU A 409 -8.09 10.74 -12.79
CA LEU A 409 -8.25 10.11 -11.48
C LEU A 409 -8.96 11.03 -10.51
N LYS A 410 -10.08 10.57 -9.92
CA LYS A 410 -10.76 11.24 -8.78
C LYS A 410 -10.35 10.67 -7.44
N LYS A 411 -10.23 9.34 -7.33
CA LYS A 411 -9.94 8.68 -6.05
C LYS A 411 -8.63 9.18 -5.45
N TYR A 412 -8.62 9.36 -4.14
CA TYR A 412 -7.56 10.00 -3.35
C TYR A 412 -7.33 11.49 -3.62
N CYS A 413 -7.84 12.07 -4.69
CA CYS A 413 -7.80 13.51 -4.88
C CYS A 413 -8.81 14.19 -3.96
N GLN A 414 -8.32 15.16 -3.17
CA GLN A 414 -9.15 15.99 -2.29
C GLN A 414 -9.81 17.09 -3.13
N THR A 415 -11.09 16.96 -3.43
CA THR A 415 -11.79 17.90 -4.35
C THR A 415 -11.84 19.34 -3.85
N SER A 416 -11.69 19.55 -2.55
CA SER A 416 -11.63 20.86 -1.90
C SER A 416 -10.27 21.54 -1.99
N ILE A 417 -9.20 20.83 -2.40
CA ILE A 417 -7.86 21.41 -2.56
C ILE A 417 -7.84 22.31 -3.79
N ASN A 418 -7.42 23.56 -3.58
CA ASN A 418 -7.23 24.55 -4.64
C ASN A 418 -5.74 24.61 -4.98
N THR A 419 -5.40 24.37 -6.25
CA THR A 419 -4.02 24.42 -6.77
C THR A 419 -3.64 25.75 -7.38
N THR A 420 -4.58 26.72 -7.49
CA THR A 420 -4.32 28.02 -8.11
C THR A 420 -3.33 28.85 -7.29
N THR A 421 -2.52 29.64 -7.96
CA THR A 421 -1.51 30.52 -7.31
C THR A 421 -2.17 31.55 -6.39
N ALA A 422 -3.37 32.00 -6.75
CA ALA A 422 -4.08 33.06 -6.00
C ALA A 422 -4.63 32.55 -4.62
N LYS A 423 -5.03 31.29 -4.53
CA LYS A 423 -5.66 30.74 -3.31
C LYS A 423 -5.26 29.26 -3.09
N PRO A 424 -3.95 28.97 -2.98
CA PRO A 424 -3.54 27.57 -2.78
C PRO A 424 -4.01 27.06 -1.42
N THR A 425 -4.54 25.84 -1.40
CA THR A 425 -4.87 25.14 -0.15
C THR A 425 -4.14 23.80 -0.11
N THR A 426 -4.02 23.26 1.10
CA THR A 426 -3.43 21.95 1.37
C THR A 426 -4.31 21.20 2.35
N ASP A 427 -4.24 19.86 2.33
CA ASP A 427 -4.91 19.01 3.32
C ASP A 427 -4.08 17.77 3.60
N ASN A 428 -4.44 17.02 4.66
CA ASN A 428 -3.82 15.76 4.99
C ASN A 428 -4.32 14.65 4.07
N HIS A 429 -3.41 13.73 3.73
CA HIS A 429 -3.74 12.53 2.97
C HIS A 429 -3.50 11.30 3.82
N THR A 430 -4.37 10.31 3.68
CA THR A 430 -4.23 9.01 4.34
C THR A 430 -4.18 7.92 3.28
N TRP A 431 -3.05 7.20 3.20
CA TRP A 431 -2.95 6.00 2.40
C TRP A 431 -3.55 4.82 3.16
N ILE A 432 -4.53 4.17 2.57
CA ILE A 432 -5.20 3.02 3.16
C ILE A 432 -4.28 1.80 3.06
N ILE A 433 -3.84 1.26 4.20
CA ILE A 433 -3.07 0.01 4.25
C ILE A 433 -4.02 -1.16 4.46
N TYR A 434 -4.93 -1.08 5.45
CA TYR A 434 -5.94 -2.09 5.75
C TYR A 434 -7.29 -1.42 6.01
N ARG A 435 -8.36 -1.94 5.40
CA ARG A 435 -9.75 -1.57 5.68
C ARG A 435 -10.68 -2.76 5.60
N LEU A 436 -11.79 -2.73 6.32
CA LEU A 436 -12.71 -3.85 6.48
C LEU A 436 -13.26 -4.37 5.14
N GLY A 437 -13.52 -3.49 4.16
CA GLY A 437 -14.00 -3.88 2.83
C GLY A 437 -13.06 -4.85 2.10
N GLU A 438 -11.74 -4.70 2.24
CA GLU A 438 -10.76 -5.66 1.71
C GLU A 438 -10.97 -7.05 2.30
N PHE A 439 -11.16 -7.14 3.61
CA PHE A 439 -11.19 -8.42 4.32
C PHE A 439 -12.49 -9.19 4.08
N TYR A 440 -13.60 -8.53 3.79
CA TYR A 440 -14.78 -9.23 3.27
C TYR A 440 -14.50 -9.91 1.93
N LEU A 441 -13.77 -9.24 1.04
CA LEU A 441 -13.35 -9.84 -0.24
C LEU A 441 -12.30 -10.94 -0.03
N ASN A 442 -11.30 -10.75 0.83
CA ASN A 442 -10.30 -11.75 1.16
C ASN A 442 -10.94 -13.02 1.73
N TYR A 443 -11.92 -12.87 2.62
CA TYR A 443 -12.66 -13.98 3.21
C TYR A 443 -13.49 -14.72 2.16
N ALA A 444 -14.16 -13.99 1.27
CA ALA A 444 -14.92 -14.60 0.18
C ALA A 444 -14.03 -15.45 -0.74
N GLU A 445 -12.85 -14.95 -1.12
CA GLU A 445 -11.88 -15.70 -1.91
C GLU A 445 -11.42 -16.97 -1.20
N ALA A 446 -11.05 -16.85 0.07
CA ALA A 446 -10.57 -17.97 0.87
C ALA A 446 -11.64 -19.04 1.04
N LEU A 447 -12.90 -18.66 1.30
CA LEU A 447 -14.02 -19.60 1.38
C LEU A 447 -14.28 -20.31 0.05
N PHE A 448 -14.33 -19.55 -1.04
CA PHE A 448 -14.54 -20.10 -2.39
C PHE A 448 -13.49 -21.16 -2.73
N LYS A 449 -12.23 -20.87 -2.47
CA LYS A 449 -11.12 -21.79 -2.75
C LYS A 449 -11.08 -22.98 -1.80
N TYR A 450 -11.41 -22.77 -0.53
CA TYR A 450 -11.45 -23.84 0.48
C TYR A 450 -12.62 -24.81 0.28
N LEU A 451 -13.84 -24.28 0.11
CA LEU A 451 -15.07 -25.05 0.00
C LEU A 451 -15.38 -25.53 -1.43
N GLY A 452 -14.64 -25.00 -2.43
CA GLY A 452 -14.75 -25.41 -3.83
C GLY A 452 -15.96 -24.81 -4.57
N THR A 453 -16.80 -24.00 -3.92
CA THR A 453 -17.89 -23.26 -4.52
C THR A 453 -18.25 -22.05 -3.66
N ALA A 454 -18.80 -21.01 -4.30
CA ALA A 454 -19.19 -19.77 -3.65
C ALA A 454 -20.42 -19.88 -2.73
N TYR A 455 -21.14 -20.98 -2.79
CA TYR A 455 -22.42 -21.15 -2.11
C TYR A 455 -22.37 -22.15 -0.94
N ALA A 456 -21.26 -22.87 -0.80
CA ALA A 456 -21.08 -23.82 0.29
C ALA A 456 -20.88 -23.11 1.63
N THR A 457 -21.38 -23.75 2.67
CA THR A 457 -21.21 -23.38 4.08
C THR A 457 -20.93 -24.62 4.92
N ASN A 458 -20.43 -24.42 6.12
CA ASN A 458 -20.34 -25.46 7.16
C ASN A 458 -20.53 -24.81 8.54
N ASN A 459 -20.45 -25.58 9.62
CA ASN A 459 -20.67 -25.08 10.99
C ASN A 459 -19.68 -23.97 11.38
N GLU A 460 -18.43 -24.03 10.92
CA GLU A 460 -17.40 -23.03 11.21
C GLU A 460 -17.55 -21.78 10.33
N PHE A 461 -18.01 -21.96 9.09
CA PHE A 461 -18.18 -20.91 8.09
C PHE A 461 -19.65 -20.86 7.62
N PRO A 462 -20.56 -20.25 8.43
CA PRO A 462 -22.00 -20.28 8.16
C PRO A 462 -22.45 -19.30 7.07
N ILE A 463 -21.60 -18.35 6.66
CA ILE A 463 -21.91 -17.37 5.64
C ILE A 463 -21.16 -17.73 4.36
N PRO A 464 -21.83 -17.93 3.20
CA PRO A 464 -21.17 -18.31 1.97
C PRO A 464 -20.37 -17.16 1.35
N ALA A 465 -19.37 -17.48 0.54
CA ALA A 465 -18.52 -16.51 -0.16
C ALA A 465 -19.33 -15.49 -0.97
N ASN A 466 -20.42 -15.93 -1.63
CA ASN A 466 -21.30 -15.08 -2.42
C ASN A 466 -21.95 -13.95 -1.60
N GLU A 467 -22.33 -14.21 -0.35
CA GLU A 467 -22.92 -13.19 0.53
C GLU A 467 -21.84 -12.23 1.06
N MET A 468 -20.63 -12.72 1.31
CA MET A 468 -19.52 -11.88 1.78
C MET A 468 -19.11 -10.85 0.73
N VAL A 469 -18.97 -11.24 -0.54
CA VAL A 469 -18.72 -10.29 -1.65
C VAL A 469 -19.86 -9.28 -1.75
N SER A 470 -21.09 -9.70 -1.53
CA SER A 470 -22.26 -8.81 -1.63
C SER A 470 -22.26 -7.69 -0.59
N LYS A 471 -21.50 -7.80 0.53
CA LYS A 471 -21.42 -6.75 1.56
C LYS A 471 -20.89 -5.43 0.97
N THR A 472 -19.78 -5.45 0.20
CA THR A 472 -19.20 -4.24 -0.42
C THR A 472 -20.16 -3.56 -1.39
N ARG A 473 -20.90 -4.34 -2.16
CA ARG A 473 -21.90 -3.87 -3.13
C ARG A 473 -23.11 -3.21 -2.48
N ARG A 474 -23.46 -3.62 -1.27
CA ARG A 474 -24.65 -3.17 -0.53
C ARG A 474 -24.40 -1.97 0.38
N ARG A 475 -23.22 -1.37 0.33
CA ARG A 475 -22.95 -0.07 0.94
C ARG A 475 -24.07 0.91 0.63
N THR A 476 -24.58 1.68 1.58
CA THR A 476 -25.82 2.47 1.44
C THR A 476 -25.84 3.34 0.19
N LYS A 477 -24.76 4.08 -0.09
CA LYS A 477 -24.70 4.95 -1.27
C LYS A 477 -24.19 4.26 -2.54
N VAL A 478 -23.70 3.03 -2.44
CA VAL A 478 -23.37 2.18 -3.60
C VAL A 478 -24.60 1.46 -4.07
N ASN A 479 -25.25 0.70 -3.21
CA ASN A 479 -26.50 0.01 -3.43
C ASN A 479 -26.61 -0.72 -4.79
N MET A 480 -25.57 -1.50 -5.11
CA MET A 480 -25.55 -2.38 -6.27
C MET A 480 -26.29 -3.68 -5.97
N PRO A 481 -26.84 -4.36 -6.98
CA PRO A 481 -27.42 -5.69 -6.81
C PRO A 481 -26.44 -6.66 -6.13
N LYS A 482 -26.95 -7.58 -5.33
CA LYS A 482 -26.19 -8.71 -4.83
C LYS A 482 -25.58 -9.50 -5.99
N PHE A 483 -24.54 -10.25 -5.71
CA PHE A 483 -24.06 -11.22 -6.68
C PHE A 483 -25.17 -12.22 -7.02
N PRO A 484 -25.35 -12.53 -8.32
CA PRO A 484 -26.35 -13.50 -8.73
C PRO A 484 -26.11 -14.85 -8.03
N ALA A 485 -27.21 -15.52 -7.69
CA ALA A 485 -27.15 -16.91 -7.25
C ALA A 485 -26.99 -17.86 -8.45
N GLY A 486 -26.37 -19.01 -8.24
CA GLY A 486 -26.31 -20.08 -9.24
C GLY A 486 -25.29 -19.88 -10.36
N LEU A 487 -24.38 -18.93 -10.26
CA LEU A 487 -23.22 -18.84 -11.17
C LEU A 487 -22.36 -20.09 -11.02
N ASP A 488 -21.83 -20.61 -12.13
CA ASP A 488 -20.77 -21.60 -12.06
C ASP A 488 -19.46 -20.99 -11.47
N ASN A 489 -18.54 -21.83 -11.07
CA ASN A 489 -17.32 -21.40 -10.39
C ASN A 489 -16.46 -20.45 -11.25
N LYS A 490 -16.45 -20.63 -12.57
CA LYS A 490 -15.66 -19.79 -13.49
C LYS A 490 -16.26 -18.38 -13.58
N LEU A 491 -17.55 -18.29 -13.85
CA LEU A 491 -18.25 -17.00 -13.95
C LEU A 491 -18.26 -16.27 -12.61
N TRP A 492 -18.43 -17.00 -11.49
CA TRP A 492 -18.34 -16.41 -10.16
C TRP A 492 -16.95 -15.82 -9.90
N TRP A 493 -15.90 -16.55 -10.25
CA TRP A 493 -14.52 -16.12 -10.06
C TRP A 493 -14.20 -14.86 -10.90
N GLU A 494 -14.60 -14.84 -12.18
CA GLU A 494 -14.45 -13.67 -13.04
C GLU A 494 -15.18 -12.44 -12.47
N LYS A 495 -16.41 -12.63 -11.97
CA LYS A 495 -17.20 -11.56 -11.35
C LYS A 495 -16.61 -11.10 -10.01
N TYR A 496 -16.07 -12.02 -9.22
CA TYR A 496 -15.34 -11.70 -7.99
C TYR A 496 -14.09 -10.85 -8.26
N GLN A 497 -13.27 -11.24 -9.22
CA GLN A 497 -12.08 -10.47 -9.61
C GLN A 497 -12.45 -9.06 -10.08
N ASN A 498 -13.57 -8.93 -10.79
CA ASN A 498 -14.10 -7.64 -11.22
C ASN A 498 -14.56 -6.78 -10.04
N GLU A 499 -15.31 -7.35 -9.09
CA GLU A 499 -15.75 -6.62 -7.89
C GLU A 499 -14.55 -6.16 -7.05
N ARG A 500 -13.51 -7.01 -6.92
CA ARG A 500 -12.30 -6.67 -6.22
C ARG A 500 -11.53 -5.52 -6.90
N MET A 501 -11.46 -5.49 -8.23
CA MET A 501 -10.88 -4.39 -9.00
C MET A 501 -11.64 -3.09 -8.77
N VAL A 502 -12.97 -3.11 -8.76
CA VAL A 502 -13.82 -1.93 -8.57
C VAL A 502 -13.74 -1.40 -7.13
N GLU A 503 -13.89 -2.28 -6.15
CA GLU A 503 -13.91 -1.89 -4.72
C GLU A 503 -12.56 -1.34 -4.28
N LEU A 504 -11.46 -1.99 -4.68
CA LEU A 504 -10.10 -1.66 -4.25
C LEU A 504 -9.30 -0.86 -5.29
N ALA A 505 -9.99 -0.27 -6.29
CA ALA A 505 -9.35 0.52 -7.33
C ALA A 505 -8.39 1.56 -6.75
N PHE A 506 -7.17 1.64 -7.27
CA PHE A 506 -6.11 2.56 -6.87
C PHE A 506 -5.59 2.45 -5.42
N GLU A 507 -5.99 1.43 -4.67
CA GLU A 507 -5.46 1.18 -3.31
C GLU A 507 -4.21 0.28 -3.32
N GLY A 508 -3.56 0.11 -4.48
CA GLY A 508 -2.36 -0.71 -4.64
C GLY A 508 -2.61 -2.22 -4.72
N HIS A 509 -3.88 -2.68 -4.68
CA HIS A 509 -4.20 -4.11 -4.66
C HIS A 509 -4.04 -4.79 -6.02
N ARG A 510 -4.50 -4.17 -7.12
CA ARG A 510 -4.57 -4.80 -8.45
C ARG A 510 -3.23 -5.35 -8.91
N PHE A 511 -2.15 -4.60 -8.69
CA PHE A 511 -0.80 -5.00 -9.06
C PHE A 511 -0.38 -6.34 -8.41
N TRP A 512 -0.75 -6.53 -7.15
CA TRP A 512 -0.42 -7.74 -6.39
C TRP A 512 -1.43 -8.86 -6.60
N ASP A 513 -2.71 -8.56 -6.75
CA ASP A 513 -3.77 -9.55 -6.96
C ASP A 513 -3.55 -10.33 -8.25
N VAL A 514 -3.30 -9.64 -9.35
CA VAL A 514 -3.05 -10.27 -10.65
C VAL A 514 -1.78 -11.15 -10.60
N ARG A 515 -0.73 -10.71 -9.87
CA ARG A 515 0.48 -11.50 -9.68
C ARG A 515 0.24 -12.73 -8.81
N ARG A 516 -0.40 -12.58 -7.64
CA ARG A 516 -0.64 -13.71 -6.76
C ARG A 516 -1.60 -14.76 -7.34
N TRP A 517 -2.51 -14.34 -8.25
CA TRP A 517 -3.37 -15.24 -9.03
C TRP A 517 -2.65 -15.91 -10.21
N LYS A 518 -1.46 -15.44 -10.57
CA LYS A 518 -0.71 -15.84 -11.78
C LYS A 518 -1.47 -15.57 -13.08
N GLU A 519 -2.12 -14.43 -13.17
CA GLU A 519 -2.90 -14.00 -14.35
C GLU A 519 -2.28 -12.78 -15.05
N GLY A 520 -0.93 -12.60 -14.97
CA GLY A 520 -0.22 -11.43 -15.50
C GLY A 520 -0.40 -11.25 -17.00
N ASP A 521 -0.24 -12.29 -17.79
CA ASP A 521 -0.42 -12.25 -19.25
C ASP A 521 -1.85 -11.80 -19.62
N LYS A 522 -2.86 -12.32 -18.93
CA LYS A 522 -4.27 -11.99 -19.17
C LYS A 522 -4.60 -10.51 -18.93
N HIS A 523 -3.99 -9.90 -17.92
CA HIS A 523 -4.41 -8.58 -17.44
C HIS A 523 -3.41 -7.46 -17.72
N PHE A 524 -2.12 -7.77 -17.89
CA PHE A 524 -1.07 -6.77 -18.01
C PHE A 524 -0.43 -6.69 -19.41
N SER A 525 -0.83 -7.54 -20.36
CA SER A 525 -0.32 -7.50 -21.73
C SER A 525 -0.92 -6.39 -22.59
N SER A 526 -2.03 -5.80 -22.18
CA SER A 526 -2.64 -4.65 -22.86
C SER A 526 -3.62 -3.91 -21.96
N ILE A 527 -3.91 -2.67 -22.34
CA ILE A 527 -4.98 -1.86 -21.76
C ILE A 527 -5.82 -1.24 -22.86
N ASP A 528 -7.06 -0.91 -22.57
CA ASP A 528 -7.90 -0.14 -23.47
C ASP A 528 -8.00 1.33 -23.05
N ALA A 529 -7.97 2.21 -24.02
CA ALA A 529 -8.18 3.65 -23.91
C ALA A 529 -9.39 4.07 -24.74
N MET A 530 -10.03 5.21 -24.40
CA MET A 530 -11.11 5.80 -25.19
C MET A 530 -10.66 7.14 -25.77
N LYS A 531 -10.47 7.20 -27.08
CA LYS A 531 -10.23 8.48 -27.79
C LYS A 531 -11.56 9.12 -28.11
N ILE A 532 -11.69 10.40 -27.76
CA ILE A 532 -12.91 11.18 -27.90
C ILE A 532 -12.66 12.25 -28.95
N TYR A 533 -13.55 12.40 -29.91
CA TYR A 533 -13.50 13.43 -30.95
C TYR A 533 -14.76 14.27 -30.90
N LYS A 534 -14.60 15.60 -31.05
CA LYS A 534 -15.71 16.57 -31.08
C LYS A 534 -15.93 17.07 -32.51
N SER A 535 -17.19 17.13 -32.93
CA SER A 535 -17.62 17.74 -34.20
C SER A 535 -18.90 18.55 -33.95
N GLY A 536 -18.80 19.87 -33.94
CA GLY A 536 -19.88 20.72 -33.47
C GLY A 536 -20.22 20.39 -32.01
N ASP A 537 -21.49 20.09 -31.73
CA ASP A 537 -21.98 19.72 -30.41
C ASP A 537 -21.99 18.20 -30.16
N SER A 538 -21.52 17.40 -31.12
CA SER A 538 -21.56 15.94 -31.06
C SER A 538 -20.18 15.38 -30.72
N TYR A 539 -20.19 14.24 -30.00
CA TYR A 539 -19.00 13.47 -29.69
C TYR A 539 -19.05 12.12 -30.40
N SER A 540 -17.89 11.71 -30.90
CA SER A 540 -17.66 10.33 -31.35
C SER A 540 -16.51 9.70 -30.55
N TYR A 541 -16.57 8.39 -30.40
CA TYR A 541 -15.67 7.64 -29.55
C TYR A 541 -14.99 6.53 -30.33
N ARG A 542 -13.74 6.27 -30.01
CA ARG A 542 -12.96 5.16 -30.57
C ARG A 542 -12.15 4.48 -29.50
N ARG A 543 -12.41 3.20 -29.27
CA ARG A 543 -11.57 2.37 -28.41
C ARG A 543 -10.23 2.10 -29.09
N VAL A 544 -9.16 2.20 -28.33
CA VAL A 544 -7.79 1.92 -28.77
C VAL A 544 -7.13 1.01 -27.73
N THR A 545 -6.63 -0.14 -28.19
CA THR A 545 -5.85 -1.04 -27.35
C THR A 545 -4.37 -0.65 -27.40
N VAL A 546 -3.77 -0.48 -26.23
CA VAL A 546 -2.34 -0.20 -26.04
C VAL A 546 -1.68 -1.47 -25.53
N ASN A 547 -0.78 -2.04 -26.34
CA ASN A 547 -0.04 -3.23 -25.94
C ASN A 547 1.05 -2.90 -24.94
N ARG A 548 1.24 -3.79 -23.96
CA ARG A 548 2.26 -3.75 -22.91
C ARG A 548 3.04 -5.07 -22.95
N GLN A 549 4.26 -5.05 -22.45
CA GLN A 549 5.07 -6.26 -22.34
C GLN A 549 4.85 -6.92 -20.99
N TRP A 550 4.59 -8.22 -21.02
CA TRP A 550 4.55 -9.08 -19.86
C TRP A 550 5.44 -10.32 -20.10
N ASP A 551 6.09 -10.77 -19.03
CA ASP A 551 6.88 -12.00 -19.00
C ASP A 551 6.71 -12.62 -17.60
N ASP A 552 6.63 -13.93 -17.51
CA ASP A 552 6.37 -14.65 -16.26
C ASP A 552 7.44 -14.42 -15.18
N LYS A 553 8.67 -14.06 -15.55
CA LYS A 553 9.68 -13.61 -14.57
C LYS A 553 9.22 -12.41 -13.76
N MET A 554 8.31 -11.59 -14.31
CA MET A 554 7.77 -10.38 -13.67
C MET A 554 6.79 -10.66 -12.53
N TYR A 555 6.43 -11.91 -12.26
CA TYR A 555 5.68 -12.26 -11.06
C TYR A 555 6.43 -11.87 -9.79
N PHE A 556 7.75 -12.04 -9.78
CA PHE A 556 8.63 -11.55 -8.72
C PHE A 556 9.55 -10.46 -9.24
N PHE A 557 9.92 -9.54 -8.36
CA PHE A 557 10.91 -8.53 -8.68
C PHE A 557 12.31 -9.15 -8.80
N PRO A 558 13.19 -8.60 -9.66
CA PRO A 558 14.59 -9.02 -9.65
C PRO A 558 15.26 -8.60 -8.34
N ILE A 559 16.11 -9.49 -7.80
CA ILE A 559 17.03 -9.08 -6.73
C ILE A 559 17.99 -8.05 -7.33
N PRO A 560 18.13 -6.85 -6.73
CA PRO A 560 19.00 -5.81 -7.28
C PRO A 560 20.43 -6.30 -7.44
N GLN A 561 21.05 -6.02 -8.58
CA GLN A 561 22.43 -6.45 -8.87
C GLN A 561 23.44 -5.92 -7.85
N SER A 562 23.20 -4.73 -7.32
CA SER A 562 24.02 -4.13 -6.25
C SER A 562 24.00 -4.95 -4.97
N GLU A 563 22.88 -5.57 -4.62
CA GLU A 563 22.75 -6.40 -3.40
C GLU A 563 23.42 -7.77 -3.60
N LYS A 564 23.30 -8.35 -4.80
CA LYS A 564 24.02 -9.58 -5.16
C LYS A 564 25.54 -9.38 -5.18
N ALA A 565 26.02 -8.20 -5.56
CA ALA A 565 27.45 -7.88 -5.52
C ALA A 565 28.00 -7.79 -4.10
N LYS A 566 27.16 -7.39 -3.12
CA LYS A 566 27.54 -7.35 -1.69
C LYS A 566 27.47 -8.73 -1.04
N ASN A 567 26.49 -9.54 -1.41
CA ASN A 567 26.28 -10.88 -0.86
C ASN A 567 26.18 -11.93 -1.99
N PRO A 568 27.27 -12.67 -2.27
CA PRO A 568 27.30 -13.66 -3.36
C PRO A 568 26.39 -14.87 -3.13
N ASN A 569 25.90 -15.08 -1.90
CA ASN A 569 24.96 -16.16 -1.57
C ASN A 569 23.52 -15.85 -2.04
N LEU A 570 23.24 -14.63 -2.48
CA LEU A 570 21.92 -14.27 -3.00
C LEU A 570 21.75 -14.83 -4.42
N THR A 571 20.87 -15.81 -4.56
CA THR A 571 20.42 -16.31 -5.86
C THR A 571 19.44 -15.33 -6.48
N GLN A 572 19.37 -15.25 -7.83
CA GLN A 572 18.40 -14.43 -8.54
C GLN A 572 17.07 -15.15 -8.66
N ASN A 573 15.99 -14.40 -8.83
CA ASN A 573 14.71 -14.95 -9.19
C ASN A 573 14.74 -15.53 -10.61
N PRO A 574 14.01 -16.62 -10.90
CA PRO A 574 14.01 -17.27 -12.21
C PRO A 574 13.68 -16.28 -13.34
N GLY A 575 14.43 -16.37 -14.44
CA GLY A 575 14.23 -15.55 -15.63
C GLY A 575 14.89 -14.16 -15.62
N TRP A 576 15.44 -13.73 -14.46
CA TRP A 576 16.15 -12.45 -14.32
C TRP A 576 17.67 -12.53 -14.45
#